data_ef5c5f44082e75d313967664b68cda61
#
_entry.id   ef5c5f44082e75d313967664b68cda61
#
_cell.length_a   1.000
_cell.length_b   1.000
_cell.length_c   1.000
_cell.angle_alpha   90.00
_cell.angle_beta   90.00
_cell.angle_gamma   90.00
#
_symmetry.space_group_name_H-M   'P 1'
#
loop_
_entity.id
_entity.type
_entity.pdbx_description
1 polymer ?
#
loop_
_entity_poly.entity_id
_entity_poly.type
_entity_poly.pdbx_seq_one_letter_code
_entity_poly.pdbx_strand_id
1 'polypeptide(L)'
;MTPILILTAVELEARALARHLELPLLRAFSFPAFGRGALRLAPVGLRAALCGSRWAPLLDGLADPLVVSAGVCGGLDPRLHPGDLVIPERVIGAAGEPYAIATAHHRVAVARAGAAACTGSLVTTREVVATPEAKAALFAASGAVAADMESAVIVARAAASGCPALVVRAVSDSAWQSLPPELTRLVTPEGRLRLARTLAMTVTRPATLQGALELRRRTHQALRAVARVLAALIG
;
A
#
# COMPACT_ATOMS: atom_id res chain seq x y z
N MET A 1 -1.69 -23.43 -8.46
CA MET A 1 -1.92 -22.04 -7.98
C MET A 1 -0.62 -21.27 -8.13
N THR A 2 -0.62 -20.11 -8.77
CA THR A 2 0.55 -19.24 -8.86
C THR A 2 0.93 -18.76 -7.45
N PRO A 3 2.18 -18.87 -7.02
CA PRO A 3 2.61 -18.32 -5.74
C PRO A 3 2.41 -16.81 -5.70
N ILE A 4 1.97 -16.28 -4.56
CA ILE A 4 1.71 -14.83 -4.41
C ILE A 4 2.42 -14.32 -3.15
N LEU A 5 3.19 -13.25 -3.32
CA LEU A 5 3.80 -12.49 -2.23
C LEU A 5 3.17 -11.10 -2.14
N ILE A 6 2.36 -10.87 -1.11
CA ILE A 6 1.73 -9.57 -0.85
C ILE A 6 2.57 -8.78 0.14
N LEU A 7 2.93 -7.56 -0.22
CA LEU A 7 3.73 -6.65 0.59
C LEU A 7 2.95 -5.37 0.91
N THR A 8 2.94 -4.98 2.18
CA THR A 8 2.31 -3.75 2.67
C THR A 8 3.34 -2.83 3.31
N ALA A 9 3.03 -1.55 3.44
CA ALA A 9 3.90 -0.60 4.12
C ALA A 9 4.02 -0.92 5.63
N VAL A 10 2.89 -1.00 6.29
CA VAL A 10 2.84 -1.09 7.75
C VAL A 10 2.15 -2.36 8.26
N GLU A 11 2.48 -2.75 9.49
CA GLU A 11 1.91 -3.93 10.13
C GLU A 11 0.38 -3.86 10.29
N LEU A 12 -0.16 -2.66 10.47
CA LEU A 12 -1.60 -2.43 10.56
C LEU A 12 -2.32 -2.85 9.28
N GLU A 13 -1.79 -2.52 8.11
CA GLU A 13 -2.32 -2.95 6.82
C GLU A 13 -2.21 -4.46 6.65
N ALA A 14 -1.03 -5.04 6.95
CA ALA A 14 -0.82 -6.47 6.87
C ALA A 14 -1.82 -7.24 7.73
N ARG A 15 -2.02 -6.84 8.99
CA ARG A 15 -2.99 -7.45 9.89
C ARG A 15 -4.44 -7.28 9.43
N ALA A 16 -4.78 -6.13 8.85
CA ALA A 16 -6.12 -5.89 8.33
C ALA A 16 -6.40 -6.77 7.11
N LEU A 17 -5.48 -6.82 6.14
CA LEU A 17 -5.60 -7.69 4.96
C LEU A 17 -5.60 -9.17 5.35
N ALA A 18 -4.71 -9.60 6.27
CA ALA A 18 -4.67 -10.97 6.75
C ALA A 18 -6.02 -11.42 7.36
N ARG A 19 -6.68 -10.55 8.13
CA ARG A 19 -8.02 -10.85 8.68
C ARG A 19 -9.07 -10.99 7.57
N HIS A 20 -9.07 -10.10 6.57
CA HIS A 20 -10.03 -10.17 5.47
C HIS A 20 -9.81 -11.37 4.54
N LEU A 21 -8.57 -11.81 4.40
CA LEU A 21 -8.17 -12.97 3.58
C LEU A 21 -8.09 -14.26 4.38
N GLU A 22 -8.42 -14.22 5.67
CA GLU A 22 -8.37 -15.36 6.60
C GLU A 22 -7.01 -16.06 6.64
N LEU A 23 -5.92 -15.26 6.61
CA LEU A 23 -4.55 -15.78 6.60
C LEU A 23 -4.02 -15.92 8.03
N PRO A 24 -3.60 -17.12 8.44
CA PRO A 24 -2.97 -17.33 9.74
C PRO A 24 -1.58 -16.69 9.81
N LEU A 25 -1.13 -16.42 11.04
CA LEU A 25 0.23 -15.98 11.32
C LEU A 25 1.22 -17.11 11.03
N LEU A 26 2.25 -16.82 10.25
CA LEU A 26 3.36 -17.72 9.96
C LEU A 26 4.44 -17.57 11.04
N ARG A 27 4.57 -18.57 11.92
CA ARG A 27 5.53 -18.55 13.07
C ARG A 27 6.99 -18.79 12.67
N ALA A 28 7.23 -19.19 11.41
CA ALA A 28 8.58 -19.43 10.89
C ALA A 28 9.39 -18.14 10.68
N PHE A 29 8.74 -16.98 10.68
CA PHE A 29 9.40 -15.68 10.46
C PHE A 29 9.64 -14.97 11.78
N SER A 30 10.79 -14.28 11.92
CA SER A 30 11.13 -13.42 13.05
C SER A 30 10.38 -12.07 13.04
N PHE A 31 9.53 -11.85 12.04
CA PHE A 31 8.72 -10.65 11.85
C PHE A 31 7.27 -11.05 11.52
N PRO A 32 6.29 -10.15 11.65
CA PRO A 32 4.91 -10.45 11.30
C PRO A 32 4.79 -10.86 9.83
N ALA A 33 4.39 -12.10 9.58
CA ALA A 33 4.08 -12.62 8.27
C ALA A 33 2.82 -13.51 8.39
N PHE A 34 1.99 -13.48 7.37
CA PHE A 34 0.74 -14.21 7.31
C PHE A 34 0.68 -15.00 6.01
N GLY A 35 -0.02 -16.12 5.98
CA GLY A 35 -0.09 -16.87 4.73
C GLY A 35 -0.65 -18.27 4.88
N ARG A 36 -0.84 -18.93 3.74
CA ARG A 36 -1.24 -20.33 3.63
C ARG A 36 -0.70 -20.90 2.32
N GLY A 37 -0.03 -22.06 2.38
CA GLY A 37 0.58 -22.67 1.20
C GLY A 37 1.60 -21.74 0.53
N ALA A 38 1.39 -21.44 -0.75
CA ALA A 38 2.24 -20.56 -1.55
C ALA A 38 1.84 -19.07 -1.50
N LEU A 39 0.93 -18.69 -0.60
CA LEU A 39 0.53 -17.30 -0.37
C LEU A 39 1.21 -16.75 0.87
N ARG A 40 1.91 -15.62 0.74
CA ARG A 40 2.54 -14.89 1.83
C ARG A 40 2.12 -13.42 1.83
N LEU A 41 1.95 -12.86 3.01
CA LEU A 41 1.65 -11.45 3.24
C LEU A 41 2.54 -10.92 4.38
N ALA A 42 3.28 -9.85 4.15
CA ALA A 42 4.13 -9.25 5.18
C ALA A 42 4.26 -7.72 5.02
N PRO A 43 4.47 -6.95 6.11
CA PRO A 43 4.83 -5.56 6.02
C PRO A 43 6.32 -5.42 5.69
N VAL A 44 6.68 -4.39 4.92
CA VAL A 44 8.07 -4.06 4.56
C VAL A 44 8.59 -2.77 5.18
N GLY A 45 7.82 -2.14 6.05
CA GLY A 45 8.15 -0.85 6.67
C GLY A 45 7.83 0.34 5.78
N LEU A 46 7.78 1.53 6.37
CA LEU A 46 7.62 2.77 5.62
C LEU A 46 8.78 2.95 4.63
N ARG A 47 8.47 3.46 3.45
CA ARG A 47 9.43 3.61 2.33
C ARG A 47 10.11 2.28 1.99
N ALA A 48 9.45 1.15 2.27
CA ALA A 48 9.98 -0.20 2.11
C ALA A 48 11.33 -0.44 2.83
N ALA A 49 11.56 0.24 3.98
CA ALA A 49 12.82 0.22 4.71
C ALA A 49 13.30 -1.19 5.11
N LEU A 50 12.37 -2.13 5.30
CA LEU A 50 12.64 -3.52 5.66
C LEU A 50 12.56 -4.49 4.46
N CYS A 51 12.30 -3.96 3.26
CA CYS A 51 12.16 -4.80 2.07
C CYS A 51 13.42 -5.61 1.81
N GLY A 52 14.61 -5.00 1.95
CA GLY A 52 15.89 -5.66 1.74
C GLY A 52 16.10 -6.88 2.66
N SER A 53 15.90 -6.71 3.96
CA SER A 53 16.13 -7.77 4.94
C SER A 53 15.07 -8.88 4.94
N ARG A 54 13.84 -8.56 4.52
CA ARG A 54 12.72 -9.50 4.49
C ARG A 54 12.55 -10.21 3.15
N TRP A 55 13.18 -9.71 2.09
CA TRP A 55 12.98 -10.19 0.72
C TRP A 55 13.33 -11.66 0.54
N ALA A 56 14.57 -12.03 0.82
CA ALA A 56 15.02 -13.41 0.65
C ALA A 56 14.23 -14.41 1.51
N PRO A 57 14.01 -14.18 2.82
CA PRO A 57 13.15 -15.06 3.61
C PRO A 57 11.72 -15.18 3.08
N LEU A 58 11.14 -14.10 2.52
CA LEU A 58 9.79 -14.14 1.99
C LEU A 58 9.68 -14.85 0.64
N LEU A 59 10.74 -14.90 -0.14
CA LEU A 59 10.79 -15.63 -1.41
C LEU A 59 11.14 -17.10 -1.26
N ASP A 60 11.80 -17.48 -0.16
CA ASP A 60 12.28 -18.84 0.05
C ASP A 60 11.15 -19.87 -0.11
N GLY A 61 11.35 -20.86 -1.00
CA GLY A 61 10.35 -21.89 -1.35
C GLY A 61 9.16 -21.40 -2.20
N LEU A 62 9.18 -20.18 -2.73
CA LEU A 62 8.22 -19.70 -3.74
C LEU A 62 8.88 -19.69 -5.13
N ALA A 63 8.33 -20.44 -6.07
CA ALA A 63 8.79 -20.42 -7.46
C ALA A 63 8.04 -19.33 -8.24
N ASP A 64 8.77 -18.34 -8.79
CA ASP A 64 8.26 -17.27 -9.63
C ASP A 64 6.97 -16.59 -9.11
N PRO A 65 6.97 -16.07 -7.86
CA PRO A 65 5.76 -15.52 -7.28
C PRO A 65 5.35 -14.21 -7.95
N LEU A 66 4.03 -14.01 -8.08
CA LEU A 66 3.49 -12.68 -8.31
C LEU A 66 3.71 -11.84 -7.06
N VAL A 67 4.50 -10.76 -7.17
CA VAL A 67 4.71 -9.79 -6.09
C VAL A 67 3.65 -8.71 -6.16
N VAL A 68 2.86 -8.55 -5.10
CA VAL A 68 1.80 -7.55 -5.04
C VAL A 68 2.13 -6.49 -3.98
N SER A 69 2.34 -5.25 -4.40
CA SER A 69 2.36 -4.11 -3.49
C SER A 69 0.92 -3.72 -3.16
N ALA A 70 0.49 -3.92 -1.92
CA ALA A 70 -0.88 -3.71 -1.50
C ALA A 70 -0.99 -2.76 -0.30
N GLY A 71 -2.05 -1.94 -0.25
CA GLY A 71 -2.27 -1.00 0.84
C GLY A 71 -3.07 0.22 0.43
N VAL A 72 -2.87 1.33 1.15
CA VAL A 72 -3.53 2.60 0.83
C VAL A 72 -2.63 3.57 0.09
N CYS A 73 -3.24 4.60 -0.51
CA CYS A 73 -2.54 5.70 -1.19
C CYS A 73 -3.29 7.03 -0.96
N GLY A 74 -2.60 8.15 -1.16
CA GLY A 74 -3.23 9.46 -1.28
C GLY A 74 -3.72 9.70 -2.70
N GLY A 75 -4.96 10.17 -2.88
CA GLY A 75 -5.49 10.58 -4.17
C GLY A 75 -4.89 11.91 -4.62
N LEU A 76 -4.42 11.98 -5.87
CA LEU A 76 -3.94 13.21 -6.51
C LEU A 76 -4.95 13.72 -7.54
N ASP A 77 -5.60 12.81 -8.27
CA ASP A 77 -6.70 13.17 -9.20
C ASP A 77 -7.90 13.66 -8.38
N PRO A 78 -8.40 14.88 -8.65
CA PRO A 78 -9.57 15.47 -7.96
C PRO A 78 -10.84 14.63 -8.01
N ARG A 79 -10.94 13.70 -8.96
CA ARG A 79 -12.11 12.81 -9.14
C ARG A 79 -12.09 11.60 -8.20
N LEU A 80 -10.94 11.31 -7.57
CA LEU A 80 -10.81 10.15 -6.67
C LEU A 80 -11.31 10.47 -5.25
N HIS A 81 -12.05 9.53 -4.69
CA HIS A 81 -12.64 9.59 -3.36
C HIS A 81 -12.03 8.50 -2.44
N PRO A 82 -12.03 8.71 -1.11
CA PRO A 82 -11.62 7.67 -0.19
C PRO A 82 -12.41 6.36 -0.39
N GLY A 83 -11.67 5.26 -0.58
CA GLY A 83 -12.20 3.93 -0.88
C GLY A 83 -12.11 3.54 -2.36
N ASP A 84 -11.86 4.48 -3.27
CA ASP A 84 -11.66 4.16 -4.69
C ASP A 84 -10.39 3.32 -4.87
N LEU A 85 -10.48 2.33 -5.76
CA LEU A 85 -9.37 1.45 -6.10
C LEU A 85 -8.46 2.11 -7.13
N VAL A 86 -7.15 1.99 -6.90
CA VAL A 86 -6.10 2.37 -7.84
C VAL A 86 -5.27 1.13 -8.15
N ILE A 87 -5.38 0.65 -9.39
CA ILE A 87 -4.60 -0.47 -9.93
C ILE A 87 -3.81 0.09 -11.11
N PRO A 88 -2.62 0.65 -10.86
CA PRO A 88 -1.91 1.42 -11.86
C PRO A 88 -1.30 0.54 -12.94
N GLU A 89 -1.22 1.04 -14.16
CA GLU A 89 -0.51 0.42 -15.27
C GLU A 89 1.00 0.65 -15.17
N ARG A 90 1.40 1.69 -14.45
CA ARG A 90 2.78 2.13 -14.29
C ARG A 90 2.98 2.77 -12.92
N VAL A 91 4.13 2.52 -12.33
CA VAL A 91 4.61 3.22 -11.14
C VAL A 91 5.73 4.16 -11.53
N ILE A 92 5.72 5.38 -11.01
CA ILE A 92 6.78 6.39 -11.18
C ILE A 92 7.54 6.47 -9.86
N GLY A 93 8.84 6.26 -9.89
CA GLY A 93 9.68 6.37 -8.72
C GLY A 93 9.96 7.82 -8.31
N ALA A 94 10.58 8.01 -7.15
CA ALA A 94 10.81 9.33 -6.56
C ALA A 94 11.79 10.21 -7.36
N ALA A 95 12.59 9.65 -8.24
CA ALA A 95 13.46 10.38 -9.17
C ALA A 95 12.88 10.46 -10.59
N GLY A 96 11.60 10.05 -10.77
CA GLY A 96 10.91 10.10 -12.06
C GLY A 96 11.07 8.84 -12.91
N GLU A 97 11.78 7.82 -12.43
CA GLU A 97 12.01 6.56 -13.15
C GLU A 97 10.69 5.74 -13.28
N PRO A 98 10.34 5.26 -14.48
CA PRO A 98 9.14 4.47 -14.68
C PRO A 98 9.39 2.98 -14.41
N TYR A 99 8.44 2.32 -13.74
CA TYR A 99 8.40 0.88 -13.55
C TYR A 99 7.13 0.30 -14.17
N ALA A 100 7.29 -0.69 -15.03
CA ALA A 100 6.19 -1.40 -15.67
C ALA A 100 5.56 -2.40 -14.71
N ILE A 101 4.23 -2.55 -14.81
CA ILE A 101 3.46 -3.55 -14.09
C ILE A 101 3.17 -4.74 -15.01
N ALA A 102 3.10 -5.94 -14.46
CA ALA A 102 2.82 -7.17 -15.20
C ALA A 102 1.44 -7.12 -15.87
N THR A 103 1.39 -6.82 -17.16
CA THR A 103 0.18 -6.50 -17.93
C THR A 103 -0.92 -7.56 -17.82
N ALA A 104 -0.57 -8.85 -17.83
CA ALA A 104 -1.56 -9.93 -17.72
C ALA A 104 -2.25 -9.90 -16.34
N HIS A 105 -1.48 -9.79 -15.25
CA HIS A 105 -2.00 -9.73 -13.89
C HIS A 105 -2.77 -8.43 -13.64
N HIS A 106 -2.31 -7.31 -14.21
CA HIS A 106 -3.01 -6.03 -14.16
C HIS A 106 -4.41 -6.14 -14.76
N ARG A 107 -4.53 -6.67 -15.99
CA ARG A 107 -5.85 -6.86 -16.63
C ARG A 107 -6.80 -7.72 -15.80
N VAL A 108 -6.30 -8.81 -15.21
CA VAL A 108 -7.10 -9.66 -14.33
C VAL A 108 -7.56 -8.88 -13.10
N ALA A 109 -6.65 -8.15 -12.44
CA ALA A 109 -6.97 -7.36 -11.26
C ALA A 109 -8.01 -6.27 -11.54
N VAL A 110 -7.88 -5.54 -12.66
CA VAL A 110 -8.85 -4.52 -13.10
C VAL A 110 -10.21 -5.16 -13.40
N ALA A 111 -10.25 -6.27 -14.12
CA ALA A 111 -11.49 -6.99 -14.40
C ALA A 111 -12.20 -7.45 -13.11
N ARG A 112 -11.45 -7.90 -12.11
CA ARG A 112 -11.98 -8.31 -10.79
C ARG A 112 -12.42 -7.13 -9.93
N ALA A 113 -11.77 -5.98 -10.07
CA ALA A 113 -12.17 -4.75 -9.37
C ALA A 113 -13.43 -4.10 -9.97
N GLY A 114 -13.72 -4.37 -11.23
CA GLY A 114 -14.86 -3.79 -11.95
C GLY A 114 -14.67 -2.32 -12.31
N ALA A 115 -15.75 -1.62 -12.62
CA ALA A 115 -15.74 -0.23 -13.08
C ALA A 115 -15.21 0.79 -12.04
N ALA A 116 -15.00 0.38 -10.80
CA ALA A 116 -14.51 1.24 -9.72
C ALA A 116 -12.98 1.40 -9.67
N ALA A 117 -12.22 0.72 -10.55
CA ALA A 117 -10.76 0.79 -10.55
C ALA A 117 -10.24 1.91 -11.46
N CYS A 118 -9.44 2.80 -10.89
CA CYS A 118 -8.63 3.76 -11.64
C CYS A 118 -7.31 3.09 -12.07
N THR A 119 -6.96 3.16 -13.36
CA THR A 119 -5.80 2.46 -13.93
C THR A 119 -4.62 3.36 -14.27
N GLY A 120 -4.68 4.65 -14.04
CA GLY A 120 -3.60 5.60 -14.37
C GLY A 120 -2.25 5.28 -13.74
N SER A 121 -1.34 6.24 -13.71
CA SER A 121 -0.02 6.08 -13.08
C SER A 121 -0.10 6.32 -11.57
N LEU A 122 0.75 5.61 -10.79
CA LEU A 122 0.99 5.87 -9.37
C LEU A 122 2.39 6.46 -9.21
N VAL A 123 2.57 7.50 -8.41
CA VAL A 123 3.89 8.03 -8.07
C VAL A 123 4.29 7.64 -6.64
N THR A 124 5.49 7.11 -6.49
CA THR A 124 6.07 6.85 -5.16
C THR A 124 6.90 8.04 -4.71
N THR A 125 6.58 8.61 -3.56
CA THR A 125 7.24 9.78 -3.00
C THR A 125 8.10 9.42 -1.79
N ARG A 126 9.11 10.26 -1.50
CA ARG A 126 9.94 10.08 -0.29
C ARG A 126 9.25 10.58 0.98
N GLU A 127 8.32 11.51 0.83
CA GLU A 127 7.60 12.13 1.94
C GLU A 127 6.10 12.10 1.69
N VAL A 128 5.33 12.22 2.77
CA VAL A 128 3.88 12.30 2.69
C VAL A 128 3.46 13.58 2.00
N VAL A 129 2.62 13.48 0.98
CA VAL A 129 2.01 14.63 0.30
C VAL A 129 0.79 15.06 1.11
N ALA A 130 0.99 15.98 2.06
CA ALA A 130 0.03 16.21 3.13
C ALA A 130 -1.03 17.29 2.82
N THR A 131 -0.78 18.19 1.88
CA THR A 131 -1.70 19.33 1.62
C THR A 131 -2.31 19.26 0.23
N PRO A 132 -3.52 19.84 0.02
CA PRO A 132 -4.15 19.92 -1.30
C PRO A 132 -3.25 20.58 -2.35
N GLU A 133 -2.53 21.64 -1.97
CA GLU A 133 -1.64 22.38 -2.87
C GLU A 133 -0.47 21.47 -3.33
N ALA A 134 0.14 20.74 -2.40
CA ALA A 134 1.22 19.79 -2.73
C ALA A 134 0.71 18.64 -3.60
N LYS A 135 -0.50 18.13 -3.35
CA LYS A 135 -1.16 17.11 -4.18
C LYS A 135 -1.45 17.62 -5.59
N ALA A 136 -2.00 18.84 -5.71
CA ALA A 136 -2.27 19.47 -7.01
C ALA A 136 -0.98 19.72 -7.81
N ALA A 137 0.08 20.21 -7.16
CA ALA A 137 1.37 20.42 -7.78
C ALA A 137 1.98 19.09 -8.28
N LEU A 138 1.91 18.02 -7.47
CA LEU A 138 2.41 16.71 -7.84
C LEU A 138 1.58 16.09 -8.99
N PHE A 139 0.26 16.25 -8.97
CA PHE A 139 -0.62 15.83 -10.06
C PHE A 139 -0.26 16.51 -11.37
N ALA A 140 -0.12 17.85 -11.36
CA ALA A 140 0.26 18.62 -12.54
C ALA A 140 1.64 18.23 -13.08
N ALA A 141 2.62 17.95 -12.21
CA ALA A 141 3.98 17.61 -12.60
C ALA A 141 4.14 16.18 -13.12
N SER A 142 3.41 15.21 -12.54
CA SER A 142 3.60 13.79 -12.82
C SER A 142 2.52 13.15 -13.68
N GLY A 143 1.32 13.73 -13.71
CA GLY A 143 0.12 13.12 -14.29
C GLY A 143 -0.34 11.85 -13.54
N ALA A 144 0.26 11.55 -12.38
CA ALA A 144 -0.09 10.38 -11.59
C ALA A 144 -1.40 10.60 -10.85
N VAL A 145 -2.31 9.62 -10.88
CA VAL A 145 -3.64 9.72 -10.24
C VAL A 145 -3.59 9.59 -8.73
N ALA A 146 -2.55 8.95 -8.19
CA ALA A 146 -2.36 8.74 -6.76
C ALA A 146 -0.87 8.67 -6.38
N ALA A 147 -0.59 8.82 -5.09
CA ALA A 147 0.76 8.76 -4.52
C ALA A 147 0.84 7.77 -3.37
N ASP A 148 1.97 7.07 -3.26
CA ASP A 148 2.36 6.25 -2.12
C ASP A 148 3.86 6.46 -1.76
N MET A 149 4.41 5.60 -0.90
CA MET A 149 5.80 5.72 -0.47
C MET A 149 6.61 4.43 -0.69
N GLU A 150 6.02 3.34 -1.18
CA GLU A 150 6.64 2.01 -1.21
C GLU A 150 6.63 1.31 -2.57
N SER A 151 5.62 1.56 -3.40
CA SER A 151 5.37 0.73 -4.60
C SER A 151 6.55 0.68 -5.57
N ALA A 152 7.22 1.79 -5.83
CA ALA A 152 8.37 1.79 -6.74
C ALA A 152 9.51 0.90 -6.23
N VAL A 153 9.80 0.95 -4.93
CA VAL A 153 10.84 0.11 -4.31
C VAL A 153 10.49 -1.38 -4.41
N ILE A 154 9.22 -1.72 -4.12
CA ILE A 154 8.73 -3.10 -4.19
C ILE A 154 8.79 -3.62 -5.64
N VAL A 155 8.28 -2.83 -6.60
CA VAL A 155 8.26 -3.21 -8.03
C VAL A 155 9.68 -3.33 -8.59
N ALA A 156 10.57 -2.38 -8.27
CA ALA A 156 11.97 -2.46 -8.66
C ALA A 156 12.66 -3.73 -8.13
N ARG A 157 12.37 -4.08 -6.88
CA ARG A 157 12.91 -5.28 -6.25
C ARG A 157 12.38 -6.55 -6.90
N ALA A 158 11.09 -6.60 -7.22
CA ALA A 158 10.48 -7.70 -7.95
C ALA A 158 11.13 -7.87 -9.32
N ALA A 159 11.27 -6.79 -10.08
CA ALA A 159 11.94 -6.80 -11.38
C ALA A 159 13.38 -7.30 -11.31
N ALA A 160 14.17 -6.84 -10.31
CA ALA A 160 15.53 -7.31 -10.09
C ALA A 160 15.63 -8.81 -9.73
N SER A 161 14.53 -9.40 -9.23
CA SER A 161 14.42 -10.83 -8.91
C SER A 161 13.73 -11.65 -10.03
N GLY A 162 13.42 -11.04 -11.18
CA GLY A 162 12.70 -11.70 -12.26
C GLY A 162 11.22 -11.98 -11.98
N CYS A 163 10.68 -11.45 -10.87
CA CYS A 163 9.31 -11.70 -10.47
C CYS A 163 8.33 -10.69 -11.13
N PRO A 164 7.17 -11.15 -11.64
CA PRO A 164 6.12 -10.23 -12.07
C PRO A 164 5.59 -9.42 -10.88
N ALA A 165 5.30 -8.13 -11.12
CA ALA A 165 4.79 -7.24 -10.09
C ALA A 165 3.40 -6.68 -10.43
N LEU A 166 2.59 -6.49 -9.38
CA LEU A 166 1.28 -5.85 -9.43
C LEU A 166 1.18 -4.84 -8.27
N VAL A 167 0.42 -3.76 -8.47
CA VAL A 167 0.09 -2.81 -7.42
C VAL A 167 -1.42 -2.73 -7.26
N VAL A 168 -1.91 -2.85 -6.03
CA VAL A 168 -3.32 -2.70 -5.67
C VAL A 168 -3.42 -1.76 -4.48
N ARG A 169 -3.92 -0.56 -4.72
CA ARG A 169 -4.11 0.48 -3.71
C ARG A 169 -5.57 0.87 -3.60
N ALA A 170 -5.94 1.46 -2.47
CA ALA A 170 -7.18 2.21 -2.37
C ALA A 170 -6.91 3.56 -1.73
N VAL A 171 -7.65 4.57 -2.17
CA VAL A 171 -7.50 5.94 -1.69
C VAL A 171 -7.90 6.05 -0.23
N SER A 172 -7.02 6.57 0.63
CA SER A 172 -7.30 6.88 2.04
C SER A 172 -7.75 8.32 2.24
N ASP A 173 -7.24 9.22 1.42
CA ASP A 173 -7.47 10.65 1.46
C ASP A 173 -7.48 11.24 0.04
N SER A 174 -8.47 12.07 -0.25
CA SER A 174 -8.65 12.69 -1.57
C SER A 174 -7.66 13.83 -1.82
N ALA A 175 -7.62 14.33 -3.06
CA ALA A 175 -6.82 15.47 -3.47
C ALA A 175 -7.13 16.74 -2.64
N TRP A 176 -8.36 16.88 -2.14
CA TRP A 176 -8.84 18.02 -1.39
C TRP A 176 -8.63 17.96 0.12
N GLN A 177 -8.11 16.84 0.63
CA GLN A 177 -7.96 16.61 2.07
C GLN A 177 -6.53 16.85 2.52
N SER A 178 -6.39 17.63 3.59
CA SER A 178 -5.13 17.77 4.32
C SER A 178 -4.95 16.60 5.28
N LEU A 179 -3.73 16.09 5.38
CA LEU A 179 -3.33 15.14 6.40
C LEU A 179 -2.69 15.86 7.58
N PRO A 180 -3.02 15.52 8.83
CA PRO A 180 -2.35 16.09 10.00
C PRO A 180 -0.83 15.85 9.91
N PRO A 181 0.01 16.88 10.06
CA PRO A 181 1.47 16.76 9.94
C PRO A 181 2.07 15.80 10.98
N GLU A 182 1.35 15.54 12.05
CA GLU A 182 1.77 14.61 13.09
C GLU A 182 1.70 13.13 12.67
N LEU A 183 0.94 12.78 11.63
CA LEU A 183 0.81 11.39 11.17
C LEU A 183 2.15 10.76 10.81
N THR A 184 3.04 11.53 10.19
CA THR A 184 4.39 11.07 9.86
C THR A 184 5.24 10.73 11.08
N ARG A 185 4.90 11.30 12.25
CA ARG A 185 5.61 11.08 13.53
C ARG A 185 5.03 9.94 14.36
N LEU A 186 3.84 9.45 14.01
CA LEU A 186 3.14 8.40 14.75
C LEU A 186 3.60 6.98 14.38
N VAL A 187 4.28 6.83 13.26
CA VAL A 187 4.74 5.52 12.78
C VAL A 187 6.27 5.49 12.80
N THR A 188 6.84 4.37 13.26
CA THR A 188 8.30 4.15 13.18
C THR A 188 8.70 3.81 11.74
N PRO A 189 10.00 3.91 11.37
CA PRO A 189 10.48 3.46 10.06
C PRO A 189 10.11 2.00 9.76
N GLU A 190 10.02 1.15 10.80
CA GLU A 190 9.63 -0.27 10.69
C GLU A 190 8.11 -0.45 10.52
N GLY A 191 7.34 0.65 10.47
CA GLY A 191 5.89 0.60 10.26
C GLY A 191 5.07 0.25 11.50
N ARG A 192 5.61 0.43 12.71
CA ARG A 192 4.90 0.23 13.99
C ARG A 192 4.33 1.53 14.50
N LEU A 193 3.13 1.48 15.10
CA LEU A 193 2.54 2.64 15.76
C LEU A 193 3.29 2.99 17.06
N ARG A 194 3.63 4.26 17.23
CA ARG A 194 4.21 4.80 18.47
C ARG A 194 3.10 5.05 19.49
N LEU A 195 2.64 4.00 20.18
CA LEU A 195 1.51 4.05 21.11
C LEU A 195 1.60 5.18 22.14
N ALA A 196 2.79 5.40 22.73
CA ALA A 196 3.00 6.47 23.72
C ALA A 196 2.75 7.89 23.13
N ARG A 197 3.17 8.15 21.89
CA ARG A 197 2.89 9.42 21.20
C ARG A 197 1.43 9.57 20.82
N THR A 198 0.80 8.47 20.37
CA THR A 198 -0.64 8.45 20.05
C THR A 198 -1.47 8.78 21.29
N LEU A 199 -1.15 8.20 22.45
CA LEU A 199 -1.83 8.50 23.72
C LEU A 199 -1.60 9.95 24.18
N ALA A 200 -0.37 10.47 24.12
CA ALA A 200 -0.07 11.84 24.49
C ALA A 200 -0.84 12.87 23.62
N MET A 201 -0.97 12.62 22.33
CA MET A 201 -1.72 13.48 21.42
C MET A 201 -3.23 13.43 21.67
N THR A 202 -3.76 12.28 22.10
CA THR A 202 -5.18 12.10 22.44
C THR A 202 -5.62 13.01 23.58
N VAL A 203 -4.74 13.21 24.57
CA VAL A 203 -5.01 14.03 25.77
C VAL A 203 -4.91 15.53 25.47
N THR A 204 -4.01 15.93 24.55
CA THR A 204 -3.67 17.37 24.37
C THR A 204 -4.45 18.05 23.24
N ARG A 205 -5.05 17.31 22.30
CA ARG A 205 -5.74 17.88 21.12
C ARG A 205 -6.94 17.04 20.67
N PRO A 206 -8.15 17.26 21.19
CA PRO A 206 -9.34 16.46 20.86
C PRO A 206 -9.74 16.53 19.37
N ALA A 207 -9.52 17.66 18.69
CA ALA A 207 -9.78 17.78 17.24
C ALA A 207 -8.86 16.87 16.40
N THR A 208 -7.62 16.64 16.84
CA THR A 208 -6.68 15.69 16.20
C THR A 208 -7.15 14.25 16.37
N LEU A 209 -7.83 13.93 17.46
CA LEU A 209 -8.41 12.61 17.71
C LEU A 209 -9.52 12.28 16.72
N GLN A 210 -10.43 13.22 16.46
CA GLN A 210 -11.51 13.04 15.48
C GLN A 210 -10.95 12.79 14.07
N GLY A 211 -9.94 13.60 13.66
CA GLY A 211 -9.24 13.40 12.40
C GLY A 211 -8.52 12.04 12.29
N ALA A 212 -7.90 11.58 13.37
CA ALA A 212 -7.23 10.28 13.42
C ALA A 212 -8.22 9.11 13.38
N LEU A 213 -9.37 9.22 14.06
CA LEU A 213 -10.44 8.22 14.02
C LEU A 213 -11.08 8.13 12.63
N GLU A 214 -11.32 9.27 12.00
CA GLU A 214 -11.87 9.32 10.65
C GLU A 214 -10.89 8.73 9.63
N LEU A 215 -9.62 9.10 9.70
CA LEU A 215 -8.58 8.52 8.84
C LEU A 215 -8.47 6.99 9.05
N ARG A 216 -8.52 6.52 10.30
CA ARG A 216 -8.53 5.09 10.62
C ARG A 216 -9.74 4.40 9.98
N ARG A 217 -10.94 4.98 10.07
CA ARG A 217 -12.16 4.43 9.46
C ARG A 217 -12.02 4.33 7.95
N ARG A 218 -11.55 5.40 7.28
CA ARG A 218 -11.30 5.44 5.85
C ARG A 218 -10.24 4.44 5.42
N THR A 219 -9.14 4.33 6.15
CA THR A 219 -8.10 3.33 5.91
C THR A 219 -8.67 1.90 5.98
N HIS A 220 -9.50 1.60 6.98
CA HIS A 220 -10.16 0.30 7.08
C HIS A 220 -11.11 0.03 5.91
N GLN A 221 -11.88 1.02 5.47
CA GLN A 221 -12.75 0.90 4.31
C GLN A 221 -11.95 0.68 3.03
N ALA A 222 -10.87 1.43 2.82
CA ALA A 222 -9.95 1.29 1.71
C ALA A 222 -9.32 -0.11 1.68
N LEU A 223 -8.83 -0.62 2.80
CA LEU A 223 -8.25 -1.96 2.89
C LEU A 223 -9.25 -3.09 2.63
N ARG A 224 -10.54 -2.90 2.93
CA ARG A 224 -11.59 -3.84 2.51
C ARG A 224 -11.74 -3.92 0.99
N ALA A 225 -11.63 -2.79 0.30
CA ALA A 225 -11.68 -2.75 -1.16
C ALA A 225 -10.45 -3.48 -1.76
N VAL A 226 -9.26 -3.21 -1.24
CA VAL A 226 -8.02 -3.93 -1.62
C VAL A 226 -8.18 -5.44 -1.38
N ALA A 227 -8.66 -5.85 -0.20
CA ALA A 227 -8.83 -7.26 0.15
C ALA A 227 -9.76 -8.01 -0.81
N ARG A 228 -10.84 -7.38 -1.29
CA ARG A 228 -11.75 -7.99 -2.28
C ARG A 228 -11.05 -8.31 -3.60
N VAL A 229 -10.20 -7.38 -4.08
CA VAL A 229 -9.42 -7.62 -5.30
C VAL A 229 -8.40 -8.74 -5.08
N LEU A 230 -7.69 -8.71 -3.94
CA LEU A 230 -6.71 -9.75 -3.59
C LEU A 230 -7.37 -11.13 -3.45
N ALA A 231 -8.52 -11.24 -2.77
CA ALA A 231 -9.26 -12.49 -2.65
C ALA A 231 -9.62 -13.07 -4.02
N ALA A 232 -10.04 -12.21 -4.95
CA ALA A 232 -10.38 -12.63 -6.32
C ALA A 232 -9.16 -12.98 -7.20
N LEU A 233 -7.94 -12.59 -6.79
CA LEU A 233 -6.68 -13.01 -7.44
C LEU A 233 -6.14 -14.33 -6.87
N ILE A 234 -6.50 -14.64 -5.61
CA ILE A 234 -6.06 -15.83 -4.88
C ILE A 234 -6.95 -17.05 -5.19
N GLY A 235 -8.25 -16.82 -5.35
CA GLY A 235 -9.26 -17.86 -5.64
C GLY A 235 -9.37 -18.19 -7.08
#